data_5a1bd75e0bd1ce327f28b95c26353277
#
_entry.id   5a1bd75e0bd1ce327f28b95c26353277
#
_cell.length_a   1.000
_cell.length_b   1.000
_cell.length_c   1.000
_cell.angle_alpha   90.00
_cell.angle_beta   90.00
_cell.angle_gamma   90.00
#
_symmetry.space_group_name_H-M   'P 1'
#
loop_
_entity.id
_entity.type
_entity.pdbx_description
1 polymer ?
#
loop_
_entity_poly.entity_id
_entity_poly.type
_entity_poly.pdbx_seq_one_letter_code
_entity_poly.pdbx_strand_id
1 'polypeptide(L)'
;DVTQCTALSGTSDHLLHCFKRDELDVFITSDPSLGLEDVRRQFFYGEPSLLAYPASVQFPESNIDWSHLRFCGLPYIGLTTGSGGGKLFDNFLLTHNIPIHQRINVDSTAVLLELINEGMGWAITRPAGIIQHWETIPNVKLAPMPKPLLSRELYLVSKKSFPFDLFRLIVESLVRITREQLAKKTIEFAPWLKEDIYT
;
A
#
# COMPACT_ATOMS: atom_id res chain seq x y z
N ASP A 1 -19.56 26.10 5.17
CA ASP A 1 -20.07 24.83 5.69
C ASP A 1 -20.20 23.83 4.54
N VAL A 2 -19.64 22.63 4.70
CA VAL A 2 -19.85 21.52 3.75
C VAL A 2 -21.20 20.89 4.07
N THR A 3 -22.16 20.97 3.17
CA THR A 3 -23.51 20.46 3.37
C THR A 3 -23.66 18.99 2.92
N GLN A 4 -22.78 18.53 2.04
CA GLN A 4 -22.77 17.16 1.55
C GLN A 4 -21.34 16.74 1.20
N CYS A 5 -20.97 15.50 1.51
CA CYS A 5 -19.69 14.89 1.15
C CYS A 5 -19.97 13.50 0.58
N THR A 6 -19.34 13.20 -0.57
CA THR A 6 -19.38 11.87 -1.18
C THR A 6 -17.96 11.32 -1.22
N ALA A 7 -17.77 10.09 -0.76
CA ALA A 7 -16.51 9.38 -0.84
C ALA A 7 -16.58 8.27 -1.88
N LEU A 8 -15.61 8.26 -2.81
CA LEU A 8 -15.47 7.25 -3.85
C LEU A 8 -14.18 6.47 -3.63
N SER A 9 -14.24 5.15 -3.71
CA SER A 9 -13.08 4.27 -3.70
C SER A 9 -12.87 3.67 -5.08
N GLY A 10 -11.62 3.56 -5.50
CA GLY A 10 -11.29 3.01 -6.81
C GLY A 10 -9.78 2.92 -7.04
N THR A 11 -9.40 2.42 -8.22
CA THR A 11 -8.00 2.43 -8.65
C THR A 11 -7.53 3.86 -8.90
N SER A 12 -6.21 4.11 -8.82
CA SER A 12 -5.65 5.44 -9.10
C SER A 12 -6.04 5.95 -10.49
N ASP A 13 -6.06 5.10 -11.50
CA ASP A 13 -6.45 5.46 -12.86
C ASP A 13 -7.94 5.87 -12.94
N HIS A 14 -8.81 5.13 -12.25
CA HIS A 14 -10.24 5.47 -12.17
C HIS A 14 -10.46 6.80 -11.46
N LEU A 15 -9.85 7.00 -10.28
CA LEU A 15 -9.97 8.25 -9.53
C LEU A 15 -9.40 9.45 -10.29
N LEU A 16 -8.28 9.27 -10.99
CA LEU A 16 -7.72 10.29 -11.87
C LEU A 16 -8.68 10.66 -13.02
N HIS A 17 -9.34 9.65 -13.60
CA HIS A 17 -10.33 9.89 -14.64
C HIS A 17 -11.53 10.68 -14.13
N CYS A 18 -12.08 10.30 -12.96
CA CYS A 18 -13.16 11.04 -12.31
C CYS A 18 -12.74 12.49 -11.96
N PHE A 19 -11.52 12.68 -11.47
CA PHE A 19 -10.97 14.01 -11.18
C PHE A 19 -10.85 14.90 -12.42
N LYS A 20 -10.39 14.33 -13.55
CA LYS A 20 -10.32 15.06 -14.84
C LYS A 20 -11.69 15.47 -15.39
N ARG A 21 -12.74 14.74 -15.01
CA ARG A 21 -14.14 15.01 -15.44
C ARG A 21 -14.92 15.87 -14.46
N ASP A 22 -14.27 16.44 -13.44
CA ASP A 22 -14.92 17.26 -12.41
C ASP A 22 -15.91 16.48 -11.52
N GLU A 23 -15.78 15.15 -11.46
CA GLU A 23 -16.58 14.26 -10.59
C GLU A 23 -15.99 14.12 -9.17
N LEU A 24 -14.74 14.57 -8.99
CA LEU A 24 -14.03 14.61 -7.70
C LEU A 24 -13.36 15.97 -7.52
N ASP A 25 -13.51 16.55 -6.34
CA ASP A 25 -12.84 17.80 -5.94
C ASP A 25 -11.41 17.54 -5.48
N VAL A 26 -11.21 16.43 -4.77
CA VAL A 26 -9.94 15.99 -4.22
C VAL A 26 -9.81 14.48 -4.36
N PHE A 27 -8.59 13.96 -4.44
CA PHE A 27 -8.34 12.52 -4.38
C PHE A 27 -6.95 12.22 -3.79
N ILE A 28 -6.79 10.98 -3.33
CA ILE A 28 -5.52 10.47 -2.80
C ILE A 28 -4.87 9.60 -3.87
N THR A 29 -3.57 9.81 -4.07
CA THR A 29 -2.77 9.03 -5.03
C THR A 29 -1.37 8.77 -4.52
N SER A 30 -0.74 7.71 -5.02
CA SER A 30 0.69 7.43 -4.85
C SER A 30 1.56 7.94 -6.01
N ASP A 31 0.97 8.52 -7.05
CA ASP A 31 1.69 9.12 -8.16
C ASP A 31 1.51 10.65 -8.15
N PRO A 32 2.52 11.41 -7.70
CA PRO A 32 2.43 12.87 -7.69
C PRO A 32 2.57 13.49 -9.08
N SER A 33 3.10 12.74 -10.07
CA SER A 33 3.46 13.31 -11.38
C SER A 33 2.34 13.35 -12.40
N LEU A 34 1.23 12.71 -12.19
CA LEU A 34 -0.02 12.52 -12.96
C LEU A 34 -0.25 13.32 -14.24
N GLY A 35 0.73 14.12 -14.71
CA GLY A 35 0.59 14.98 -15.88
C GLY A 35 -0.56 16.01 -15.75
N LEU A 36 -0.89 16.41 -14.52
CA LEU A 36 -1.92 17.39 -14.23
C LEU A 36 -1.28 18.78 -14.06
N GLU A 37 -1.78 19.74 -14.80
CA GLU A 37 -1.51 21.17 -14.61
C GLU A 37 -2.55 21.74 -13.63
N ASP A 38 -2.24 22.89 -13.04
CA ASP A 38 -3.14 23.64 -12.16
C ASP A 38 -3.75 22.87 -10.98
N VAL A 39 -2.97 21.97 -10.40
CA VAL A 39 -3.34 21.23 -9.18
C VAL A 39 -2.44 21.60 -8.00
N ARG A 40 -2.98 21.43 -6.79
CA ARG A 40 -2.21 21.38 -5.55
C ARG A 40 -1.94 19.92 -5.21
N ARG A 41 -0.74 19.65 -4.73
CA ARG A 41 -0.32 18.33 -4.23
C ARG A 41 0.31 18.51 -2.89
N GLN A 42 -0.10 17.70 -1.93
CA GLN A 42 0.49 17.69 -0.60
C GLN A 42 0.73 16.26 -0.16
N PHE A 43 1.99 15.96 0.14
CA PHE A 43 2.37 14.73 0.82
C PHE A 43 1.74 14.68 2.21
N PHE A 44 1.30 13.50 2.67
CA PHE A 44 0.77 13.32 4.01
C PHE A 44 1.15 11.98 4.66
N TYR A 45 1.61 10.98 3.91
CA TYR A 45 1.97 9.68 4.46
C TYR A 45 2.92 8.90 3.56
N GLY A 46 3.96 8.29 4.17
CA GLY A 46 4.89 7.38 3.54
C GLY A 46 4.98 6.05 4.30
N GLU A 47 5.05 4.96 3.56
CA GLU A 47 5.17 3.60 4.13
C GLU A 47 6.07 2.71 3.27
N PRO A 48 6.90 1.86 3.90
CA PRO A 48 7.65 0.84 3.19
C PRO A 48 6.76 -0.35 2.83
N SER A 49 7.20 -1.14 1.86
CA SER A 49 6.65 -2.46 1.61
C SER A 49 7.29 -3.48 2.56
N LEU A 50 6.56 -4.55 2.85
CA LEU A 50 6.99 -5.64 3.70
C LEU A 50 6.58 -7.00 3.12
N LEU A 51 7.19 -8.08 3.61
CA LEU A 51 6.78 -9.44 3.31
C LEU A 51 5.68 -9.89 4.25
N ALA A 52 4.70 -10.61 3.69
CA ALA A 52 3.74 -11.40 4.42
C ALA A 52 3.83 -12.87 3.95
N TYR A 53 3.90 -13.82 4.90
CA TYR A 53 4.05 -15.24 4.61
C TYR A 53 3.41 -16.11 5.70
N PRO A 54 3.09 -17.39 5.40
CA PRO A 54 2.45 -18.26 6.39
C PRO A 54 3.36 -18.55 7.59
N ALA A 55 2.79 -18.61 8.78
CA ALA A 55 3.51 -18.95 10.01
C ALA A 55 4.16 -20.34 9.99
N SER A 56 3.66 -21.24 9.14
CA SER A 56 4.21 -22.58 8.91
C SER A 56 5.55 -22.58 8.19
N VAL A 57 5.87 -21.51 7.45
CA VAL A 57 7.15 -21.35 6.76
C VAL A 57 8.20 -20.85 7.75
N GLN A 58 9.33 -21.53 7.80
CA GLN A 58 10.46 -21.11 8.60
C GLN A 58 11.51 -20.47 7.70
N PHE A 59 11.63 -19.15 7.82
CA PHE A 59 12.74 -18.39 7.27
C PHE A 59 13.79 -18.12 8.36
N PRO A 60 15.03 -17.78 7.97
CA PRO A 60 16.01 -17.28 8.92
C PRO A 60 15.44 -16.09 9.70
N GLU A 61 15.70 -16.01 11.01
CA GLU A 61 15.21 -14.92 11.87
C GLU A 61 15.71 -13.53 11.42
N SER A 62 16.87 -13.49 10.78
CA SER A 62 17.45 -12.29 10.22
C SER A 62 17.76 -12.48 8.73
N ASN A 63 17.47 -11.45 7.94
CA ASN A 63 17.84 -11.37 6.53
C ASN A 63 17.19 -12.41 5.60
N ILE A 64 15.88 -12.41 5.52
CA ILE A 64 15.19 -13.07 4.40
C ILE A 64 15.67 -12.40 3.11
N ASP A 65 16.09 -13.20 2.13
CA ASP A 65 16.45 -12.75 0.80
C ASP A 65 15.54 -13.35 -0.29
N TRP A 66 15.70 -12.90 -1.53
CA TRP A 66 14.88 -13.36 -2.64
C TRP A 66 15.07 -14.83 -2.97
N SER A 67 16.21 -15.44 -2.62
CA SER A 67 16.47 -16.88 -2.82
C SER A 67 15.64 -17.71 -1.84
N HIS A 68 15.50 -17.29 -0.59
CA HIS A 68 14.63 -17.95 0.37
C HIS A 68 13.17 -17.98 -0.13
N LEU A 69 12.67 -16.87 -0.67
CA LEU A 69 11.31 -16.80 -1.22
C LEU A 69 11.16 -17.65 -2.49
N ARG A 70 12.19 -17.68 -3.33
CA ARG A 70 12.22 -18.51 -4.55
C ARG A 70 12.12 -20.00 -4.25
N PHE A 71 12.77 -20.46 -3.19
CA PHE A 71 12.90 -21.88 -2.87
C PHE A 71 12.03 -22.36 -1.71
N CYS A 72 11.16 -21.49 -1.18
CA CYS A 72 10.24 -21.88 -0.09
C CYS A 72 9.12 -22.86 -0.51
N GLY A 73 9.00 -23.15 -1.79
CA GLY A 73 7.98 -24.07 -2.33
C GLY A 73 6.57 -23.49 -2.44
N LEU A 74 6.39 -22.20 -2.14
CA LEU A 74 5.11 -21.50 -2.17
C LEU A 74 5.04 -20.50 -3.32
N PRO A 75 3.86 -20.31 -3.95
CA PRO A 75 3.65 -19.28 -4.96
C PRO A 75 3.69 -17.87 -4.36
N TYR A 76 4.05 -16.91 -5.19
CA TYR A 76 3.83 -15.49 -4.91
C TYR A 76 2.35 -15.15 -5.14
N ILE A 77 1.72 -14.53 -4.16
CA ILE A 77 0.35 -14.00 -4.28
C ILE A 77 0.47 -12.51 -4.58
N GLY A 78 0.10 -12.11 -5.80
CA GLY A 78 0.18 -10.74 -6.26
C GLY A 78 -1.19 -10.12 -6.48
N LEU A 79 -1.28 -8.81 -6.30
CA LEU A 79 -2.45 -8.06 -6.75
C LEU A 79 -2.48 -8.01 -8.28
N THR A 80 -3.68 -8.03 -8.87
CA THR A 80 -3.85 -7.89 -10.32
C THR A 80 -3.31 -6.55 -10.82
N THR A 81 -2.78 -6.52 -12.05
CA THR A 81 -2.23 -5.31 -12.68
C THR A 81 -3.26 -4.18 -12.87
N GLY A 82 -4.54 -4.49 -12.81
CA GLY A 82 -5.64 -3.50 -12.79
C GLY A 82 -5.70 -2.69 -11.48
N SER A 83 -5.02 -3.15 -10.43
CA SER A 83 -4.84 -2.37 -9.20
C SER A 83 -3.54 -1.57 -9.26
N GLY A 84 -3.55 -0.31 -8.76
CA GLY A 84 -2.33 0.50 -8.69
C GLY A 84 -1.21 -0.16 -7.88
N GLY A 85 -1.56 -0.95 -6.86
CA GLY A 85 -0.60 -1.72 -6.06
C GLY A 85 0.03 -2.87 -6.84
N GLY A 86 -0.76 -3.63 -7.61
CA GLY A 86 -0.27 -4.74 -8.43
C GLY A 86 0.73 -4.28 -9.48
N LYS A 87 0.40 -3.23 -10.23
CA LYS A 87 1.29 -2.65 -11.24
C LYS A 87 2.63 -2.18 -10.65
N LEU A 88 2.61 -1.59 -9.46
CA LEU A 88 3.84 -1.13 -8.82
C LEU A 88 4.73 -2.30 -8.39
N PHE A 89 4.18 -3.34 -7.78
CA PHE A 89 4.94 -4.54 -7.39
C PHE A 89 5.46 -5.29 -8.60
N ASP A 90 4.68 -5.45 -9.65
CA ASP A 90 5.10 -6.11 -10.88
C ASP A 90 6.25 -5.38 -11.55
N ASN A 91 6.16 -4.06 -11.69
CA ASN A 91 7.24 -3.25 -12.23
C ASN A 91 8.51 -3.35 -11.37
N PHE A 92 8.36 -3.37 -10.05
CA PHE A 92 9.49 -3.54 -9.14
C PHE A 92 10.18 -4.90 -9.35
N LEU A 93 9.42 -6.00 -9.37
CA LEU A 93 9.96 -7.34 -9.57
C LEU A 93 10.67 -7.46 -10.92
N LEU A 94 10.08 -6.91 -11.99
CA LEU A 94 10.67 -6.89 -13.32
C LEU A 94 11.95 -6.04 -13.39
N THR A 95 11.93 -4.83 -12.86
CA THR A 95 13.06 -3.90 -12.89
C THR A 95 14.29 -4.46 -12.16
N HIS A 96 14.05 -5.20 -11.09
CA HIS A 96 15.12 -5.80 -10.29
C HIS A 96 15.44 -7.25 -10.65
N ASN A 97 14.87 -7.76 -11.75
CA ASN A 97 15.09 -9.13 -12.22
C ASN A 97 14.83 -10.20 -11.13
N ILE A 98 13.76 -10.00 -10.33
CA ILE A 98 13.35 -10.93 -9.29
C ILE A 98 12.41 -11.97 -9.90
N PRO A 99 12.86 -13.23 -10.08
CA PRO A 99 12.06 -14.23 -10.77
C PRO A 99 10.94 -14.77 -9.89
N ILE A 100 9.72 -14.73 -10.41
CA ILE A 100 8.54 -15.36 -9.80
C ILE A 100 8.17 -16.57 -10.65
N HIS A 101 8.33 -17.79 -10.10
CA HIS A 101 8.09 -19.03 -10.83
C HIS A 101 6.62 -19.48 -10.79
N GLN A 102 5.96 -19.26 -9.67
CA GLN A 102 4.55 -19.57 -9.48
C GLN A 102 3.83 -18.35 -8.93
N ARG A 103 2.65 -18.05 -9.47
CA ARG A 103 1.90 -16.86 -9.09
C ARG A 103 0.41 -17.15 -8.97
N ILE A 104 -0.20 -16.61 -7.92
CA ILE A 104 -1.65 -16.45 -7.74
C ILE A 104 -1.96 -14.97 -7.86
N ASN A 105 -2.96 -14.61 -8.67
CA ASN A 105 -3.41 -13.22 -8.79
C ASN A 105 -4.75 -13.04 -8.09
N VAL A 106 -4.84 -11.99 -7.29
CA VAL A 106 -6.05 -11.57 -6.59
C VAL A 106 -6.30 -10.08 -6.80
N ASP A 107 -7.51 -9.62 -6.62
CA ASP A 107 -7.90 -8.22 -6.82
C ASP A 107 -8.00 -7.42 -5.52
N SER A 108 -7.86 -8.08 -4.37
CA SER A 108 -8.03 -7.46 -3.07
C SER A 108 -6.96 -7.90 -2.06
N THR A 109 -6.52 -6.95 -1.23
CA THR A 109 -5.57 -7.24 -0.14
C THR A 109 -6.19 -8.17 0.91
N ALA A 110 -7.49 -8.11 1.14
CA ALA A 110 -8.19 -9.01 2.05
C ALA A 110 -8.05 -10.47 1.61
N VAL A 111 -8.34 -10.76 0.34
CA VAL A 111 -8.19 -12.10 -0.25
C VAL A 111 -6.72 -12.54 -0.25
N LEU A 112 -5.78 -11.64 -0.56
CA LEU A 112 -4.35 -11.91 -0.51
C LEU A 112 -3.93 -12.38 0.89
N LEU A 113 -4.31 -11.67 1.93
CA LEU A 113 -3.97 -11.98 3.32
C LEU A 113 -4.63 -13.27 3.79
N GLU A 114 -5.87 -13.54 3.39
CA GLU A 114 -6.56 -14.78 3.71
C GLU A 114 -5.88 -16.00 3.07
N LEU A 115 -5.48 -15.92 1.82
CA LEU A 115 -4.74 -17.00 1.17
C LEU A 115 -3.39 -17.27 1.86
N ILE A 116 -2.70 -16.22 2.35
CA ILE A 116 -1.48 -16.40 3.13
C ILE A 116 -1.80 -17.06 4.48
N ASN A 117 -2.88 -16.64 5.15
CA ASN A 117 -3.35 -17.21 6.41
C ASN A 117 -3.63 -18.72 6.31
N GLU A 118 -4.16 -19.16 5.14
CA GLU A 118 -4.39 -20.55 4.77
C GLU A 118 -3.14 -21.29 4.25
N GLY A 119 -1.97 -20.65 4.27
CA GLY A 119 -0.72 -21.30 3.87
C GLY A 119 -0.48 -21.41 2.36
N MET A 120 -1.24 -20.72 1.55
CA MET A 120 -1.26 -20.91 0.10
C MET A 120 -0.17 -20.13 -0.66
N GLY A 121 0.58 -19.25 -0.01
CA GLY A 121 1.62 -18.47 -0.66
C GLY A 121 2.19 -17.34 0.20
N TRP A 122 3.04 -16.54 -0.39
CA TRP A 122 3.63 -15.34 0.22
C TRP A 122 3.40 -14.11 -0.65
N ALA A 123 3.49 -12.93 -0.08
CA ALA A 123 3.25 -11.68 -0.81
C ALA A 123 4.17 -10.53 -0.38
N ILE A 124 4.30 -9.55 -1.27
CA ILE A 124 4.72 -8.19 -0.91
C ILE A 124 3.46 -7.38 -0.65
N THR A 125 3.39 -6.74 0.51
CA THR A 125 2.24 -5.94 0.90
C THR A 125 2.69 -4.67 1.63
N ARG A 126 1.77 -3.94 2.23
CA ARG A 126 2.02 -2.70 2.95
C ARG A 126 1.28 -2.64 4.26
N PRO A 127 1.80 -1.90 5.27
CA PRO A 127 1.15 -1.72 6.55
C PRO A 127 -0.31 -1.32 6.46
N ALA A 128 -0.63 -0.30 5.64
CA ALA A 128 -1.99 0.18 5.48
C ALA A 128 -2.99 -0.88 4.98
N GLY A 129 -2.51 -1.87 4.20
CA GLY A 129 -3.32 -3.00 3.74
C GLY A 129 -3.55 -4.07 4.80
N ILE A 130 -2.67 -4.18 5.78
CA ILE A 130 -2.71 -5.21 6.83
C ILE A 130 -3.58 -4.77 8.01
N ILE A 131 -3.54 -3.50 8.39
CA ILE A 131 -4.14 -2.99 9.63
C ILE A 131 -5.60 -3.42 9.85
N GLN A 132 -6.39 -3.44 8.79
CA GLN A 132 -7.82 -3.79 8.87
C GLN A 132 -8.06 -5.28 9.09
N HIS A 133 -7.06 -6.12 8.82
CA HIS A 133 -7.18 -7.58 8.81
C HIS A 133 -6.30 -8.25 9.86
N TRP A 134 -5.42 -7.51 10.54
CA TRP A 134 -4.39 -8.06 11.41
C TRP A 134 -4.93 -9.03 12.46
N GLU A 135 -6.04 -8.70 13.09
CA GLU A 135 -6.65 -9.53 14.14
C GLU A 135 -7.31 -10.82 13.60
N THR A 136 -7.59 -10.88 12.29
CA THR A 136 -8.28 -12.00 11.64
C THR A 136 -7.33 -12.95 10.90
N ILE A 137 -6.02 -12.67 10.88
CA ILE A 137 -5.01 -13.44 10.15
C ILE A 137 -3.90 -13.99 11.09
N PRO A 138 -4.23 -14.82 12.09
CA PRO A 138 -3.29 -15.26 13.13
C PRO A 138 -2.12 -16.10 12.60
N ASN A 139 -2.26 -16.72 11.43
CA ASN A 139 -1.24 -17.56 10.80
C ASN A 139 -0.35 -16.79 9.81
N VAL A 140 -0.43 -15.48 9.76
CA VAL A 140 0.43 -14.64 8.91
C VAL A 140 1.59 -14.10 9.73
N LYS A 141 2.80 -14.30 9.23
CA LYS A 141 4.01 -13.64 9.71
C LYS A 141 4.41 -12.51 8.77
N LEU A 142 4.99 -11.47 9.36
CA LEU A 142 5.52 -10.32 8.65
C LEU A 142 7.03 -10.25 8.83
N ALA A 143 7.72 -9.75 7.81
CA ALA A 143 9.15 -9.50 7.85
C ALA A 143 9.52 -8.27 7.00
N PRO A 144 10.69 -7.68 7.27
CA PRO A 144 11.26 -6.69 6.35
C PRO A 144 11.39 -7.26 4.95
N MET A 145 11.11 -6.43 3.95
CA MET A 145 11.29 -6.80 2.55
C MET A 145 12.78 -6.95 2.24
N PRO A 146 13.21 -7.96 1.46
CA PRO A 146 14.58 -8.06 0.97
C PRO A 146 14.97 -6.83 0.13
N LYS A 147 16.25 -6.47 0.16
CA LYS A 147 16.76 -5.39 -0.71
C LYS A 147 16.66 -5.80 -2.19
N PRO A 148 16.41 -4.85 -3.09
CA PRO A 148 16.19 -3.42 -2.83
C PRO A 148 14.84 -3.16 -2.14
N LEU A 149 14.75 -2.06 -1.39
CA LEU A 149 13.52 -1.69 -0.70
C LEU A 149 12.55 -0.98 -1.65
N LEU A 150 11.28 -1.12 -1.39
CA LEU A 150 10.21 -0.42 -2.09
C LEU A 150 9.33 0.30 -1.07
N SER A 151 9.17 1.60 -1.23
CA SER A 151 8.27 2.42 -0.44
C SER A 151 7.19 3.06 -1.30
N ARG A 152 6.16 3.56 -0.64
CA ARG A 152 5.09 4.34 -1.26
C ARG A 152 4.87 5.62 -0.48
N GLU A 153 4.66 6.69 -1.20
CA GLU A 153 4.19 7.96 -0.65
C GLU A 153 2.76 8.22 -1.10
N LEU A 154 1.96 8.84 -0.24
CA LEU A 154 0.59 9.24 -0.53
C LEU A 154 0.46 10.75 -0.50
N TYR A 155 -0.22 11.26 -1.50
CA TYR A 155 -0.46 12.68 -1.72
C TYR A 155 -1.95 12.95 -1.81
N LEU A 156 -2.39 14.04 -1.18
CA LEU A 156 -3.68 14.64 -1.48
C LEU A 156 -3.51 15.57 -2.68
N VAL A 157 -4.39 15.44 -3.66
CA VAL A 157 -4.41 16.25 -4.87
C VAL A 157 -5.75 16.97 -4.99
N SER A 158 -5.73 18.25 -5.30
CA SER A 158 -6.92 19.06 -5.64
C SER A 158 -6.64 20.00 -6.80
N LYS A 159 -7.69 20.51 -7.44
CA LYS A 159 -7.57 21.65 -8.34
C LYS A 159 -7.16 22.90 -7.56
N LYS A 160 -6.47 23.84 -8.20
CA LYS A 160 -6.14 25.13 -7.57
C LYS A 160 -7.39 25.94 -7.23
N SER A 161 -8.50 25.74 -7.95
CA SER A 161 -9.80 26.34 -7.68
C SER A 161 -10.49 25.85 -6.42
N PHE A 162 -10.12 24.65 -5.92
CA PHE A 162 -10.67 24.13 -4.68
C PHE A 162 -10.27 25.02 -3.48
N PRO A 163 -11.18 25.29 -2.50
CA PRO A 163 -10.91 26.18 -1.39
C PRO A 163 -9.66 25.78 -0.60
N PHE A 164 -8.71 26.70 -0.45
CA PHE A 164 -7.42 26.41 0.17
C PHE A 164 -7.54 25.99 1.65
N ASP A 165 -8.40 26.68 2.42
CA ASP A 165 -8.58 26.36 3.83
C ASP A 165 -9.18 24.97 4.03
N LEU A 166 -10.10 24.56 3.16
CA LEU A 166 -10.66 23.21 3.20
C LEU A 166 -9.62 22.15 2.80
N PHE A 167 -8.81 22.43 1.77
CA PHE A 167 -7.70 21.57 1.39
C PHE A 167 -6.73 21.36 2.56
N ARG A 168 -6.32 22.44 3.21
CA ARG A 168 -5.43 22.39 4.37
C ARG A 168 -6.04 21.58 5.52
N LEU A 169 -7.31 21.82 5.84
CA LEU A 169 -8.03 21.06 6.88
C LEU A 169 -8.05 19.55 6.59
N ILE A 170 -8.26 19.17 5.33
CA ILE A 170 -8.23 17.75 4.92
C ILE A 170 -6.82 17.20 5.11
N VAL A 171 -5.77 17.90 4.68
CA VAL A 171 -4.37 17.47 4.86
C VAL A 171 -4.04 17.28 6.34
N GLU A 172 -4.34 18.27 7.19
CA GLU A 172 -4.10 18.21 8.63
C GLU A 172 -4.83 17.01 9.27
N SER A 173 -6.06 16.76 8.84
CA SER A 173 -6.84 15.61 9.30
C SER A 173 -6.23 14.28 8.86
N LEU A 174 -5.78 14.17 7.60
CA LEU A 174 -5.10 12.97 7.08
C LEU A 174 -3.80 12.72 7.84
N VAL A 175 -2.94 13.72 8.01
CA VAL A 175 -1.69 13.60 8.78
C VAL A 175 -1.97 13.13 10.21
N ARG A 176 -2.96 13.71 10.87
CA ARG A 176 -3.35 13.30 12.24
C ARG A 176 -3.82 11.85 12.28
N ILE A 177 -4.74 11.45 11.40
CA ILE A 177 -5.27 10.08 11.33
C ILE A 177 -4.15 9.08 11.03
N THR A 178 -3.30 9.37 10.05
CA THR A 178 -2.19 8.47 9.69
C THR A 178 -1.19 8.32 10.82
N ARG A 179 -0.87 9.41 11.54
CA ARG A 179 0.05 9.37 12.69
C ARG A 179 -0.54 8.63 13.89
N GLU A 180 -1.77 8.97 14.28
CA GLU A 180 -2.39 8.46 15.50
C GLU A 180 -2.93 7.03 15.36
N GLN A 181 -3.38 6.65 14.18
CA GLN A 181 -4.02 5.35 13.96
C GLN A 181 -3.13 4.42 13.14
N LEU A 182 -2.71 4.85 11.94
CA LEU A 182 -2.01 3.97 11.01
C LEU A 182 -0.59 3.67 11.50
N ALA A 183 0.22 4.69 11.76
CA ALA A 183 1.61 4.51 12.20
C ALA A 183 1.67 3.78 13.55
N LYS A 184 0.81 4.16 14.52
CA LYS A 184 0.76 3.53 15.84
C LYS A 184 0.43 2.05 15.75
N LYS A 185 -0.65 1.67 15.03
CA LYS A 185 -1.02 0.27 14.85
C LYS A 185 0.03 -0.52 14.07
N THR A 186 0.67 0.07 13.08
CA THR A 186 1.75 -0.59 12.35
C THR A 186 2.90 -0.99 13.26
N ILE A 187 3.30 -0.14 14.19
CA ILE A 187 4.38 -0.42 15.13
C ILE A 187 4.02 -1.60 16.07
N GLU A 188 2.74 -1.83 16.35
CA GLU A 188 2.29 -2.96 17.17
C GLU A 188 2.58 -4.32 16.50
N PHE A 189 2.40 -4.45 15.18
CA PHE A 189 2.66 -5.69 14.46
C PHE A 189 3.99 -5.73 13.68
N ALA A 190 4.59 -4.57 13.42
CA ALA A 190 5.85 -4.43 12.70
C ALA A 190 6.75 -3.35 13.34
N PRO A 191 7.27 -3.59 14.57
CA PRO A 191 8.00 -2.57 15.34
C PRO A 191 9.29 -2.10 14.65
N TRP A 192 9.86 -2.89 13.75
CA TRP A 192 11.04 -2.51 12.95
C TRP A 192 10.77 -1.40 11.93
N LEU A 193 9.50 -1.09 11.64
CA LEU A 193 9.11 -0.03 10.71
C LEU A 193 8.98 1.36 11.36
N LYS A 194 9.32 1.50 12.63
CA LYS A 194 9.11 2.74 13.39
C LYS A 194 9.74 3.98 12.74
N GLU A 195 10.92 3.80 12.14
CA GLU A 195 11.66 4.90 11.49
C GLU A 195 11.35 5.04 9.99
N ASP A 196 10.71 4.04 9.40
CA ASP A 196 10.43 3.97 7.96
C ASP A 196 9.03 4.50 7.59
N ILE A 197 8.18 4.76 8.59
CA ILE A 197 6.86 5.39 8.41
C ILE A 197 6.97 6.87 8.76
N TYR A 198 6.59 7.73 7.81
CA TYR A 198 6.68 9.18 7.98
C TYR A 198 5.42 9.90 7.47
N THR A 199 5.13 11.06 8.10
CA THR A 199 3.95 11.90 7.81
C THR A 199 4.32 13.37 7.71
#